data_132f264843f4bceaaf81638a1adb714a
#
_entry.id   132f264843f4bceaaf81638a1adb714a
#
_cell.length_a   1.000
_cell.length_b   1.000
_cell.length_c   1.000
_cell.angle_alpha   90.00
_cell.angle_beta   90.00
_cell.angle_gamma   90.00
#
_symmetry.space_group_name_H-M   'P 1'
#
loop_
_entity.id
_entity.type
_entity.pdbx_description
1 polymer ?
#
loop_
_entity_poly.entity_id
_entity_poly.type
_entity_poly.pdbx_seq_one_letter_code
_entity_poly.pdbx_strand_id
1 'polypeptide(L)'
;YEKDLIKKHEYTRKDKEDDRTRHVTEQNANAEPVFLTYRAVPYIDHVVDTVRKDAPDYDIVTPDGIGHTVWTVRDEVMIGELVAFFNGVPALYIADGHHRTAAAIRYGQARRAATPNATGDEPFESFMAVVFPHNQLKIMDYNRVVKDLNGLSPEQFLAKVGEKFDI
;
A
#
# COMPACT_ATOMS: atom_id res chain seq x y z
N TYR A 1 8.16 2.96 9.50
CA TYR A 1 9.16 2.63 8.47
C TYR A 1 10.53 2.43 9.11
N GLU A 2 11.06 3.44 9.80
CA GLU A 2 12.36 3.36 10.48
C GLU A 2 12.41 2.29 11.58
N LYS A 3 11.31 2.05 12.27
CA LYS A 3 11.13 1.01 13.27
C LYS A 3 10.76 -0.36 12.67
N ASP A 4 10.82 -0.49 11.35
CA ASP A 4 10.41 -1.70 10.61
C ASP A 4 8.98 -2.18 10.88
N LEU A 5 8.07 -1.26 11.24
CA LEU A 5 6.65 -1.54 11.39
C LEU A 5 5.91 -1.53 10.05
N ILE A 6 6.48 -0.90 9.03
CA ILE A 6 6.04 -0.96 7.63
C ILE A 6 7.11 -1.70 6.85
N LYS A 7 6.79 -2.94 6.48
CA LYS A 7 7.70 -3.87 5.82
C LYS A 7 7.77 -3.61 4.32
N LYS A 8 8.96 -3.65 3.78
CA LYS A 8 9.25 -3.51 2.35
C LYS A 8 9.84 -4.81 1.80
N HIS A 9 9.61 -5.09 0.53
CA HIS A 9 10.17 -6.23 -0.20
C HIS A 9 10.88 -5.82 -1.48
N GLU A 10 10.97 -4.51 -1.76
CA GLU A 10 11.59 -3.95 -2.94
C GLU A 10 12.50 -2.78 -2.56
N TYR A 11 13.65 -2.67 -3.23
CA TYR A 11 14.50 -1.49 -3.13
C TYR A 11 14.02 -0.39 -4.06
N THR A 12 14.01 0.84 -3.56
CA THR A 12 13.65 2.00 -4.36
C THR A 12 14.82 2.44 -5.26
N ARG A 13 14.48 2.90 -6.45
CA ARG A 13 15.43 3.56 -7.35
C ARG A 13 15.51 5.03 -6.99
N LYS A 14 16.74 5.53 -6.86
CA LYS A 14 17.01 6.91 -6.42
C LYS A 14 16.36 7.96 -7.31
N ASP A 15 16.41 7.79 -8.63
CA ASP A 15 15.80 8.71 -9.60
C ASP A 15 14.27 8.85 -9.40
N LYS A 16 13.59 7.72 -9.17
CA LYS A 16 12.14 7.68 -8.91
C LYS A 16 11.78 8.25 -7.54
N GLU A 17 12.59 7.95 -6.55
CA GLU A 17 12.40 8.47 -5.20
C GLU A 17 12.58 10.00 -5.16
N ASP A 18 13.61 10.53 -5.81
CA ASP A 18 13.87 11.97 -5.93
C ASP A 18 12.71 12.69 -6.64
N ASP A 19 12.19 12.10 -7.74
CA ASP A 19 11.05 12.65 -8.47
C ASP A 19 9.78 12.70 -7.60
N ARG A 20 9.45 11.62 -6.90
CA ARG A 20 8.28 11.56 -6.00
C ARG A 20 8.43 12.48 -4.78
N THR A 21 9.64 12.61 -4.23
CA THR A 21 9.92 13.55 -3.14
C THR A 21 9.72 14.99 -3.60
N ARG A 22 10.17 15.35 -4.82
CA ARG A 22 9.91 16.66 -5.40
C ARG A 22 8.42 16.92 -5.55
N HIS A 23 7.64 15.95 -6.09
CA HIS A 23 6.19 16.09 -6.25
C HIS A 23 5.48 16.41 -4.93
N VAL A 24 5.71 15.62 -3.87
CA VAL A 24 5.05 15.87 -2.58
C VAL A 24 5.50 17.19 -1.96
N THR A 25 6.76 17.60 -2.19
CA THR A 25 7.29 18.86 -1.69
C THR A 25 6.65 20.06 -2.36
N GLU A 26 6.53 20.05 -3.71
CA GLU A 26 5.98 21.15 -4.49
C GLU A 26 4.46 21.25 -4.33
N GLN A 27 3.76 20.12 -4.29
CA GLN A 27 2.30 20.08 -4.16
C GLN A 27 1.84 20.25 -2.71
N ASN A 28 2.70 19.97 -1.74
CA ASN A 28 2.37 19.88 -0.31
C ASN A 28 1.17 18.96 -0.05
N ALA A 29 1.08 17.86 -0.79
CA ALA A 29 -0.01 16.92 -0.76
C ALA A 29 0.42 15.51 -1.16
N ASN A 30 -0.29 14.51 -0.63
CA ASN A 30 -0.20 13.12 -1.09
C ASN A 30 -1.17 12.94 -2.26
N ALA A 31 -0.66 12.95 -3.49
CA ALA A 31 -1.48 12.83 -4.71
C ALA A 31 -2.06 11.42 -4.90
N GLU A 32 -1.36 10.40 -4.40
CA GLU A 32 -1.76 9.00 -4.52
C GLU A 32 -1.52 8.26 -3.21
N PRO A 33 -2.46 7.39 -2.77
CA PRO A 33 -2.26 6.59 -1.57
C PRO A 33 -1.16 5.53 -1.77
N VAL A 34 -0.48 5.17 -0.70
CA VAL A 34 0.32 3.94 -0.63
C VAL A 34 -0.61 2.77 -0.41
N PHE A 35 -0.35 1.64 -1.05
CA PHE A 35 -1.12 0.43 -0.86
C PHE A 35 -0.44 -0.47 0.16
N LEU A 36 -1.08 -0.65 1.30
CA LEU A 36 -0.60 -1.48 2.41
C LEU A 36 -1.51 -2.67 2.64
N THR A 37 -0.93 -3.73 3.16
CA THR A 37 -1.67 -4.90 3.63
C THR A 37 -1.24 -5.29 5.04
N TYR A 38 -2.13 -5.99 5.75
CA TYR A 38 -1.88 -6.50 7.10
C TYR A 38 -2.52 -7.88 7.28
N ARG A 39 -2.10 -8.61 8.29
CA ARG A 39 -2.77 -9.85 8.67
C ARG A 39 -4.12 -9.53 9.27
N ALA A 40 -5.18 -10.07 8.69
CA ALA A 40 -6.57 -9.79 9.05
C ALA A 40 -6.80 -9.86 10.57
N VAL A 41 -7.52 -8.87 11.08
CA VAL A 41 -7.91 -8.73 12.48
C VAL A 41 -9.42 -8.66 12.54
N PRO A 42 -10.12 -9.65 13.12
CA PRO A 42 -11.58 -9.72 13.11
C PRO A 42 -12.28 -8.47 13.68
N TYR A 43 -11.66 -7.78 14.62
CA TYR A 43 -12.23 -6.55 15.18
C TYR A 43 -12.24 -5.38 14.17
N ILE A 44 -11.21 -5.26 13.33
CA ILE A 44 -11.18 -4.27 12.25
C ILE A 44 -12.25 -4.60 11.21
N ASP A 45 -12.36 -5.87 10.82
CA ASP A 45 -13.41 -6.34 9.90
C ASP A 45 -14.81 -6.03 10.44
N HIS A 46 -15.03 -6.22 11.75
CA HIS A 46 -16.30 -5.92 12.41
C HIS A 46 -16.67 -4.42 12.33
N VAL A 47 -15.72 -3.52 12.56
CA VAL A 47 -15.96 -2.07 12.42
C VAL A 47 -16.33 -1.72 10.99
N VAL A 48 -15.59 -2.24 10.02
CA VAL A 48 -15.87 -2.04 8.58
C VAL A 48 -17.26 -2.56 8.21
N ASP A 49 -17.62 -3.77 8.64
CA ASP A 49 -18.93 -4.37 8.38
C ASP A 49 -20.07 -3.58 9.07
N THR A 50 -19.79 -2.93 10.18
CA THR A 50 -20.77 -2.07 10.85
C THR A 50 -21.02 -0.80 10.06
N VAL A 51 -19.96 -0.13 9.61
CA VAL A 51 -20.06 1.09 8.77
C VAL A 51 -20.79 0.81 7.44
N ARG A 52 -20.54 -0.35 6.85
CA ARG A 52 -21.18 -0.75 5.57
C ARG A 52 -22.68 -1.02 5.65
N LYS A 53 -23.29 -1.04 6.84
CA LYS A 53 -24.76 -1.14 6.99
C LYS A 53 -25.45 0.18 6.71
N ASP A 54 -24.75 1.29 6.80
CA ASP A 54 -25.27 2.61 6.51
C ASP A 54 -25.25 2.91 5.01
N ALA A 55 -25.96 3.94 4.59
CA ALA A 55 -25.92 4.41 3.22
C ALA A 55 -24.51 4.93 2.88
N PRO A 56 -23.94 4.57 1.74
CA PRO A 56 -22.63 5.06 1.35
C PRO A 56 -22.66 6.54 0.97
N ASP A 57 -21.52 7.22 1.14
CA ASP A 57 -21.33 8.59 0.64
C ASP A 57 -21.23 8.61 -0.91
N TYR A 58 -20.63 7.56 -1.48
CA TYR A 58 -20.52 7.37 -2.93
C TYR A 58 -20.75 5.91 -3.29
N ASP A 59 -21.49 5.69 -4.37
CA ASP A 59 -21.69 4.36 -4.97
C ASP A 59 -21.72 4.51 -6.49
N ILE A 60 -20.62 4.15 -7.14
CA ILE A 60 -20.43 4.33 -8.58
C ILE A 60 -19.94 3.04 -9.23
N VAL A 61 -20.33 2.86 -10.49
CA VAL A 61 -19.82 1.78 -11.33
C VAL A 61 -19.04 2.42 -12.49
N THR A 62 -17.78 2.01 -12.64
CA THR A 62 -16.93 2.50 -13.74
C THR A 62 -17.26 1.80 -15.06
N PRO A 63 -16.83 2.35 -16.23
CA PRO A 63 -17.15 1.78 -17.55
C PRO A 63 -16.69 0.33 -17.76
N ASP A 64 -15.72 -0.14 -17.01
CA ASP A 64 -15.23 -1.53 -16.98
C ASP A 64 -16.11 -2.47 -16.12
N GLY A 65 -17.21 -1.94 -15.54
CA GLY A 65 -18.14 -2.70 -14.73
C GLY A 65 -17.72 -2.91 -13.27
N ILE A 66 -16.66 -2.23 -12.81
CA ILE A 66 -16.19 -2.33 -11.42
C ILE A 66 -16.94 -1.33 -10.54
N GLY A 67 -17.51 -1.83 -9.43
CA GLY A 67 -18.17 -1.01 -8.42
C GLY A 67 -17.17 -0.39 -7.45
N HIS A 68 -17.40 0.90 -7.14
CA HIS A 68 -16.64 1.65 -6.15
C HIS A 68 -17.61 2.27 -5.15
N THR A 69 -17.62 1.75 -3.94
CA THR A 69 -18.53 2.22 -2.87
C THR A 69 -17.69 2.78 -1.73
N VAL A 70 -18.03 3.97 -1.25
CA VAL A 70 -17.25 4.68 -0.23
C VAL A 70 -18.14 5.10 0.92
N TRP A 71 -17.69 4.84 2.13
CA TRP A 71 -18.26 5.31 3.39
C TRP A 71 -17.21 6.11 4.15
N THR A 72 -17.62 7.24 4.70
CA THR A 72 -16.76 8.02 5.58
C THR A 72 -17.06 7.67 7.04
N VAL A 73 -16.08 7.21 7.78
CA VAL A 73 -16.20 7.01 9.22
C VAL A 73 -16.06 8.37 9.91
N ARG A 74 -17.14 8.85 10.55
CA ARG A 74 -17.19 10.15 11.24
C ARG A 74 -17.38 10.00 12.75
N ASP A 75 -17.76 8.82 13.20
CA ASP A 75 -17.98 8.53 14.61
C ASP A 75 -16.62 8.43 15.33
N GLU A 76 -16.41 9.30 16.30
CA GLU A 76 -15.15 9.41 17.05
C GLU A 76 -14.82 8.14 17.84
N VAL A 77 -15.83 7.38 18.28
CA VAL A 77 -15.63 6.12 18.99
C VAL A 77 -15.10 5.08 18.02
N MET A 78 -15.73 4.93 16.86
CA MET A 78 -15.27 4.00 15.81
C MET A 78 -13.86 4.35 15.29
N ILE A 79 -13.57 5.65 15.13
CA ILE A 79 -12.22 6.11 14.77
C ILE A 79 -11.22 5.70 15.85
N GLY A 80 -11.55 5.93 17.11
CA GLY A 80 -10.71 5.52 18.24
C GLY A 80 -10.48 4.02 18.31
N GLU A 81 -11.51 3.21 18.04
CA GLU A 81 -11.41 1.74 17.96
C GLU A 81 -10.49 1.30 16.81
N LEU A 82 -10.66 1.86 15.61
CA LEU A 82 -9.78 1.58 14.48
C LEU A 82 -8.32 1.91 14.79
N VAL A 83 -8.06 3.07 15.37
CA VAL A 83 -6.71 3.47 15.80
C VAL A 83 -6.13 2.48 16.80
N ALA A 84 -6.92 2.08 17.80
CA ALA A 84 -6.49 1.13 18.84
C ALA A 84 -6.18 -0.25 18.24
N PHE A 85 -7.04 -0.75 17.34
CA PHE A 85 -6.83 -2.05 16.70
C PHE A 85 -5.62 -2.04 15.77
N PHE A 86 -5.43 -0.99 14.96
CA PHE A 86 -4.25 -0.86 14.11
C PHE A 86 -2.95 -0.71 14.91
N ASN A 87 -2.99 -0.07 16.08
CA ASN A 87 -1.85 -0.02 16.99
C ASN A 87 -1.46 -1.42 17.53
N GLY A 88 -2.39 -2.35 17.57
CA GLY A 88 -2.16 -3.75 17.91
C GLY A 88 -1.63 -4.61 16.76
N VAL A 89 -1.65 -4.11 15.52
CA VAL A 89 -1.14 -4.84 14.35
C VAL A 89 0.40 -4.83 14.38
N PRO A 90 1.05 -5.99 14.37
CA PRO A 90 2.52 -6.06 14.53
C PRO A 90 3.31 -5.38 13.41
N ALA A 91 2.78 -5.43 12.19
CA ALA A 91 3.40 -4.80 11.03
C ALA A 91 2.39 -4.63 9.90
N LEU A 92 2.58 -3.58 9.10
CA LEU A 92 1.99 -3.39 7.79
C LEU A 92 3.02 -3.78 6.72
N TYR A 93 2.55 -4.17 5.56
CA TYR A 93 3.39 -4.60 4.44
C TYR A 93 3.04 -3.76 3.21
N ILE A 94 4.04 -3.20 2.56
CA ILE A 94 3.81 -2.44 1.32
C ILE A 94 3.46 -3.44 0.21
N ALA A 95 2.22 -3.37 -0.29
CA ALA A 95 1.79 -4.15 -1.46
C ALA A 95 2.14 -3.43 -2.76
N ASP A 96 2.02 -2.09 -2.78
CA ASP A 96 2.46 -1.21 -3.86
C ASP A 96 2.81 0.18 -3.34
N GLY A 97 3.68 0.90 -4.06
CA GLY A 97 4.04 2.28 -3.72
C GLY A 97 5.30 2.41 -2.88
N HIS A 98 6.31 1.54 -3.03
CA HIS A 98 7.59 1.65 -2.32
C HIS A 98 8.25 3.02 -2.51
N HIS A 99 8.27 3.57 -3.74
CA HIS A 99 8.82 4.89 -4.03
C HIS A 99 8.02 6.01 -3.37
N ARG A 100 6.66 5.90 -3.34
CA ARG A 100 5.79 6.86 -2.65
C ARG A 100 6.02 6.85 -1.14
N THR A 101 6.14 5.66 -0.56
CA THR A 101 6.46 5.50 0.88
C THR A 101 7.81 6.15 1.22
N ALA A 102 8.86 5.83 0.45
CA ALA A 102 10.18 6.39 0.67
C ALA A 102 10.18 7.93 0.52
N ALA A 103 9.50 8.45 -0.49
CA ALA A 103 9.37 9.88 -0.73
C ALA A 103 8.61 10.60 0.40
N ALA A 104 7.51 10.03 0.88
CA ALA A 104 6.74 10.58 2.00
C ALA A 104 7.58 10.68 3.27
N ILE A 105 8.38 9.64 3.55
CA ILE A 105 9.27 9.63 4.71
C ILE A 105 10.36 10.70 4.59
N ARG A 106 11.01 10.80 3.43
CA ARG A 106 12.02 11.85 3.18
C ARG A 106 11.42 13.24 3.32
N TYR A 107 10.24 13.46 2.79
CA TYR A 107 9.52 14.73 2.93
C TYR A 107 9.24 15.03 4.41
N GLY A 108 8.66 14.08 5.15
CA GLY A 108 8.37 14.25 6.59
C GLY A 108 9.63 14.56 7.40
N GLN A 109 10.73 13.83 7.16
CA GLN A 109 12.02 14.08 7.82
C GLN A 109 12.56 15.49 7.54
N ALA A 110 12.50 15.93 6.27
CA ALA A 110 12.93 17.27 5.89
C ALA A 110 12.07 18.37 6.52
N ARG A 111 10.73 18.17 6.54
CA ARG A 111 9.79 19.10 7.18
C ARG A 111 9.98 19.17 8.68
N ARG A 112 10.17 18.04 9.35
CA ARG A 112 10.44 17.97 10.79
C ARG A 112 11.74 18.71 11.13
N ALA A 113 12.80 18.50 10.38
CA ALA A 113 14.07 19.20 10.56
C ALA A 113 13.94 20.74 10.38
N ALA A 114 13.02 21.18 9.53
CA ALA A 114 12.74 22.60 9.29
C ALA A 114 11.72 23.21 10.28
N THR A 115 11.13 22.40 11.18
CA THR A 115 10.10 22.83 12.15
C THR A 115 10.57 22.57 13.57
N PRO A 116 11.32 23.50 14.20
CA PRO A 116 11.99 23.27 15.48
C PRO A 116 11.08 22.86 16.66
N ASN A 117 9.78 23.20 16.58
CA ASN A 117 8.80 22.93 17.64
C ASN A 117 7.71 21.94 17.16
N ALA A 118 8.04 21.05 16.21
CA ALA A 118 7.09 20.04 15.76
C ALA A 118 6.63 19.15 16.93
N THR A 119 5.31 19.00 17.06
CA THR A 119 4.64 18.25 18.14
C THR A 119 4.49 16.77 17.83
N GLY A 120 4.53 16.40 16.52
CA GLY A 120 4.25 15.08 16.01
C GLY A 120 2.84 14.93 15.42
N ASP A 121 2.02 15.98 15.50
CA ASP A 121 0.66 16.00 14.96
C ASP A 121 0.54 16.77 13.64
N GLU A 122 1.65 17.23 13.09
CA GLU A 122 1.65 17.98 11.84
C GLU A 122 1.29 17.10 10.64
N PRO A 123 0.63 17.64 9.61
CA PRO A 123 0.22 16.88 8.42
C PRO A 123 1.36 16.13 7.72
N PHE A 124 2.58 16.61 7.82
CA PHE A 124 3.76 15.94 7.24
C PHE A 124 4.26 14.74 8.05
N GLU A 125 3.71 14.48 9.24
CA GLU A 125 4.02 13.29 10.06
C GLU A 125 3.28 12.04 9.58
N SER A 126 2.32 12.20 8.68
CA SER A 126 1.51 11.12 8.12
C SER A 126 1.53 11.14 6.59
N PHE A 127 1.16 10.02 5.99
CA PHE A 127 0.91 9.93 4.56
C PHE A 127 -0.37 9.13 4.29
N MET A 128 -0.98 9.42 3.15
CA MET A 128 -2.21 8.75 2.75
C MET A 128 -1.95 7.31 2.34
N ALA A 129 -2.71 6.38 2.89
CA ALA A 129 -2.62 4.97 2.55
C ALA A 129 -4.02 4.34 2.39
N VAL A 130 -4.12 3.36 1.50
CA VAL A 130 -5.20 2.37 1.51
C VAL A 130 -4.66 1.09 2.16
N VAL A 131 -5.44 0.49 3.05
CA VAL A 131 -4.98 -0.64 3.87
C VAL A 131 -6.00 -1.77 3.77
N PHE A 132 -5.57 -2.93 3.26
CA PHE A 132 -6.42 -4.09 3.10
C PHE A 132 -5.94 -5.27 3.93
N PRO A 133 -6.84 -6.06 4.52
CA PRO A 133 -6.47 -7.31 5.15
C PRO A 133 -6.00 -8.32 4.08
N HIS A 134 -5.00 -9.13 4.41
CA HIS A 134 -4.34 -10.05 3.47
C HIS A 134 -5.29 -11.05 2.80
N ASN A 135 -6.39 -11.42 3.48
CA ASN A 135 -7.38 -12.37 2.97
C ASN A 135 -8.37 -11.75 1.95
N GLN A 136 -8.31 -10.45 1.72
CA GLN A 136 -9.05 -9.73 0.67
C GLN A 136 -8.17 -9.40 -0.55
N LEU A 137 -6.92 -9.84 -0.54
CA LEU A 137 -5.98 -9.62 -1.63
C LEU A 137 -5.67 -10.91 -2.36
N LYS A 138 -5.39 -10.77 -3.65
CA LYS A 138 -4.88 -11.85 -4.49
C LYS A 138 -3.53 -11.43 -5.06
N ILE A 139 -2.51 -12.26 -4.81
CA ILE A 139 -1.23 -12.12 -5.51
C ILE A 139 -1.43 -12.65 -6.93
N MET A 140 -1.16 -11.81 -7.91
CA MET A 140 -1.23 -12.20 -9.31
C MET A 140 0.15 -12.61 -9.81
N ASP A 141 0.18 -13.57 -10.72
CA ASP A 141 1.42 -14.03 -11.33
C ASP A 141 2.07 -12.88 -12.11
N TYR A 142 3.39 -12.74 -11.96
CA TYR A 142 4.17 -11.83 -12.75
C TYR A 142 4.82 -12.59 -13.91
N ASN A 143 4.01 -12.98 -14.89
CA ASN A 143 4.41 -13.82 -16.00
C ASN A 143 5.46 -13.15 -16.88
N ARG A 144 6.38 -13.96 -17.40
CA ARG A 144 7.35 -13.57 -18.41
C ARG A 144 7.01 -14.23 -19.74
N VAL A 145 7.06 -13.45 -20.79
CA VAL A 145 6.90 -13.95 -22.15
C VAL A 145 8.30 -14.13 -22.75
N VAL A 146 8.58 -15.34 -23.17
CA VAL A 146 9.83 -15.68 -23.87
C VAL A 146 9.61 -15.45 -25.36
N LYS A 147 10.44 -14.65 -25.99
CA LYS A 147 10.29 -14.28 -27.40
C LYS A 147 10.49 -15.48 -28.34
N ASP A 148 11.46 -16.31 -28.02
CA ASP A 148 11.75 -17.56 -28.72
C ASP A 148 12.39 -18.55 -27.75
N LEU A 149 12.43 -19.81 -28.12
CA LEU A 149 13.01 -20.89 -27.32
C LEU A 149 14.47 -21.23 -27.70
N ASN A 150 15.13 -20.35 -28.45
CA ASN A 150 16.50 -20.50 -28.88
C ASN A 150 16.75 -21.85 -29.61
N GLY A 151 15.86 -22.22 -30.54
CA GLY A 151 15.92 -23.45 -31.33
C GLY A 151 15.48 -24.72 -30.56
N LEU A 152 15.01 -24.63 -29.35
CA LEU A 152 14.49 -25.77 -28.60
C LEU A 152 13.01 -26.00 -28.91
N SER A 153 12.55 -27.25 -28.82
CA SER A 153 11.13 -27.52 -28.74
C SER A 153 10.57 -27.09 -27.34
N PRO A 154 9.26 -26.90 -27.20
CA PRO A 154 8.66 -26.62 -25.87
C PRO A 154 9.05 -27.66 -24.81
N GLU A 155 9.06 -28.95 -25.16
CA GLU A 155 9.41 -30.03 -24.26
C GLU A 155 10.89 -29.98 -23.83
N GLN A 156 11.77 -29.68 -24.77
CA GLN A 156 13.20 -29.50 -24.51
C GLN A 156 13.47 -28.28 -23.63
N PHE A 157 12.72 -27.21 -23.85
CA PHE A 157 12.80 -26.01 -23.01
C PHE A 157 12.37 -26.32 -21.58
N LEU A 158 11.21 -26.94 -21.42
CA LEU A 158 10.71 -27.33 -20.08
C LEU A 158 11.65 -28.31 -19.37
N ALA A 159 12.20 -29.27 -20.08
CA ALA A 159 13.20 -30.19 -19.51
C ALA A 159 14.43 -29.44 -18.96
N LYS A 160 14.93 -28.41 -19.68
CA LYS A 160 16.02 -27.56 -19.18
C LYS A 160 15.61 -26.68 -18.01
N VAL A 161 14.38 -26.16 -17.99
CA VAL A 161 13.86 -25.41 -16.85
C VAL A 161 13.79 -26.32 -15.62
N GLY A 162 13.31 -27.55 -15.78
CA GLY A 162 13.20 -28.56 -14.72
C GLY A 162 14.54 -28.99 -14.11
N GLU A 163 15.68 -28.74 -14.77
CA GLU A 163 17.02 -28.93 -14.17
C GLU A 163 17.33 -27.94 -13.05
N LYS A 164 16.60 -26.83 -12.95
CA LYS A 164 16.85 -25.72 -12.04
C LYS A 164 15.66 -25.35 -11.17
N PHE A 165 14.47 -25.70 -11.57
CA PHE A 165 13.21 -25.34 -10.92
C PHE A 165 12.27 -26.55 -10.88
N ASP A 166 11.42 -26.58 -9.89
CA ASP A 166 10.25 -27.48 -9.88
C ASP A 166 9.19 -26.91 -10.83
N ILE A 167 8.68 -27.72 -11.75
CA ILE A 167 7.69 -27.34 -12.75
C ILE A 167 6.47 -28.27 -12.74
#